data_faa2fcc0d441a0570fa70eabc7fd24e0
#
_entry.id   faa2fcc0d441a0570fa70eabc7fd24e0
#
_cell.length_a   1.000
_cell.length_b   1.000
_cell.length_c   1.000
_cell.angle_alpha   90.00
_cell.angle_beta   90.00
_cell.angle_gamma   90.00
#
_symmetry.space_group_name_H-M   'P 1'
#
loop_
_entity.id
_entity.type
_entity.pdbx_description
1 polymer ?
#
loop_
_entity_poly.entity_id
_entity_poly.type
_entity_poly.pdbx_seq_one_letter_code
_entity_poly.pdbx_strand_id
1 'polypeptide(L)'
;MPGNRSRTAKASLVPAALILFAAFVLCGCVQSKKPLLAGSKPLLGAQFELNLYQDFIEGKPLSVKTSVFRWNGTHYSFVSGNSSGEKYFVIDSFGSNDLLIEATYEDDNVYLLARKQAKGTYRILPIDQNDVDEATRIRTCVTRNPIICIIQTRQQLDTFVRAAAAKTGGYITVGVISAAAR
;
A
#
# COMPACT_ATOMS: atom_id res chain seq x y z
N MET A 1 35.93 -45.07 21.16
CA MET A 1 35.93 -43.70 20.61
C MET A 1 34.62 -43.47 19.86
N PRO A 2 33.65 -42.70 20.38
CA PRO A 2 32.38 -42.43 19.67
C PRO A 2 32.49 -41.09 18.91
N GLY A 3 32.17 -41.18 17.62
CA GLY A 3 32.20 -40.06 16.70
C GLY A 3 31.07 -39.04 16.94
N ASN A 4 31.47 -37.81 17.05
CA ASN A 4 30.60 -36.65 17.27
C ASN A 4 29.94 -36.27 15.92
N ARG A 5 28.65 -36.56 15.74
CA ARG A 5 27.86 -36.13 14.61
C ARG A 5 27.33 -34.69 14.90
N SER A 6 27.98 -33.71 14.36
CA SER A 6 27.50 -32.34 14.35
C SER A 6 26.22 -32.25 13.49
N ARG A 7 25.07 -32.02 14.15
CA ARG A 7 23.81 -31.67 13.48
C ARG A 7 23.89 -30.18 13.06
N THR A 8 24.13 -29.94 11.82
CA THR A 8 23.91 -28.60 11.21
C THR A 8 22.41 -28.31 11.21
N ALA A 9 22.01 -27.42 12.09
CA ALA A 9 20.66 -26.85 12.08
C ALA A 9 20.51 -26.04 10.78
N LYS A 10 19.69 -26.49 9.85
CA LYS A 10 19.24 -25.69 8.70
C LYS A 10 18.32 -24.60 9.26
N ALA A 11 18.87 -23.41 9.42
CA ALA A 11 18.07 -22.22 9.65
C ALA A 11 17.16 -22.03 8.43
N SER A 12 15.85 -22.23 8.62
CA SER A 12 14.83 -21.92 7.63
C SER A 12 14.82 -20.41 7.46
N LEU A 13 15.37 -19.93 6.35
CA LEU A 13 15.23 -18.57 5.88
C LEU A 13 13.75 -18.38 5.48
N VAL A 14 12.92 -17.95 6.43
CA VAL A 14 11.61 -17.39 6.12
C VAL A 14 11.86 -16.15 5.26
N PRO A 15 11.36 -16.07 4.03
CA PRO A 15 11.66 -14.95 3.15
C PRO A 15 11.14 -13.65 3.79
N ALA A 16 12.01 -12.65 3.89
CA ALA A 16 11.73 -11.34 4.48
C ALA A 16 10.53 -10.62 3.84
N ALA A 17 10.08 -11.05 2.66
CA ALA A 17 8.86 -10.60 2.00
C ALA A 17 7.59 -10.82 2.84
N LEU A 18 7.54 -11.89 3.66
CA LEU A 18 6.40 -12.18 4.51
C LEU A 18 6.25 -11.17 5.67
N ILE A 19 7.35 -10.56 6.10
CA ILE A 19 7.35 -9.64 7.25
C ILE A 19 6.77 -8.27 6.88
N LEU A 20 6.96 -7.80 5.65
CA LEU A 20 6.42 -6.49 5.24
C LEU A 20 4.91 -6.54 5.07
N PHE A 21 4.41 -7.63 4.51
CA PHE A 21 2.96 -7.84 4.39
C PHE A 21 2.30 -8.02 5.75
N ALA A 22 2.97 -8.67 6.70
CA ALA A 22 2.53 -8.77 8.09
C ALA A 22 2.40 -7.37 8.74
N ALA A 23 3.26 -6.41 8.42
CA ALA A 23 3.14 -5.04 8.92
C ALA A 23 1.91 -4.31 8.32
N PHE A 24 1.58 -4.52 7.05
CA PHE A 24 0.36 -3.98 6.44
C PHE A 24 -0.91 -4.66 6.98
N VAL A 25 -0.87 -5.96 7.24
CA VAL A 25 -2.02 -6.71 7.81
C VAL A 25 -2.26 -6.36 9.27
N LEU A 26 -1.20 -6.01 10.03
CA LEU A 26 -1.30 -5.63 11.45
C LEU A 26 -1.76 -4.18 11.66
N CYS A 27 -1.77 -3.33 10.63
CA CYS A 27 -2.10 -1.91 10.72
C CYS A 27 -3.56 -1.57 10.41
N GLY A 28 -4.52 -2.50 10.53
CA GLY A 28 -5.95 -2.16 10.35
C GLY A 28 -6.30 -1.67 8.94
N CYS A 29 -5.68 -2.26 7.92
CA CYS A 29 -5.81 -1.85 6.53
C CYS A 29 -7.27 -1.81 6.06
N VAL A 30 -7.57 -0.83 5.24
CA VAL A 30 -8.83 -0.73 4.50
C VAL A 30 -8.73 -1.60 3.25
N GLN A 31 -9.65 -2.54 3.13
CA GLN A 31 -9.63 -3.56 2.07
C GLN A 31 -10.98 -3.70 1.37
N SER A 32 -10.97 -4.28 0.17
CA SER A 32 -12.17 -4.79 -0.49
C SER A 32 -11.89 -6.13 -1.18
N LYS A 33 -12.93 -6.95 -1.36
CA LYS A 33 -12.87 -8.21 -2.13
C LYS A 33 -13.00 -8.01 -3.64
N LYS A 34 -13.42 -6.81 -4.06
CA LYS A 34 -13.57 -6.47 -5.48
C LYS A 34 -12.89 -5.14 -5.73
N PRO A 35 -12.30 -4.94 -6.92
CA PRO A 35 -11.77 -3.64 -7.31
C PRO A 35 -12.86 -2.56 -7.20
N LEU A 36 -12.53 -1.42 -6.62
CA LEU A 36 -13.42 -0.27 -6.46
C LEU A 36 -12.97 0.94 -7.28
N LEU A 37 -11.70 0.95 -7.76
CA LEU A 37 -11.18 2.00 -8.63
C LEU A 37 -11.33 1.59 -10.10
N ALA A 38 -11.63 2.57 -10.95
CA ALA A 38 -11.89 2.32 -12.36
C ALA A 38 -10.62 2.34 -13.23
N GLY A 39 -9.59 3.10 -12.84
CA GLY A 39 -8.32 3.18 -13.55
C GLY A 39 -8.45 3.60 -15.01
N SER A 40 -9.11 4.71 -15.29
CA SER A 40 -9.44 5.10 -16.67
C SER A 40 -8.28 5.71 -17.46
N LYS A 41 -7.20 6.12 -16.81
CA LYS A 41 -6.07 6.82 -17.44
C LYS A 41 -4.78 6.72 -16.62
N PRO A 42 -3.60 6.86 -17.29
CA PRO A 42 -2.29 6.78 -16.63
C PRO A 42 -1.96 8.10 -15.90
N LEU A 43 -2.48 8.31 -14.70
CA LEU A 43 -2.28 9.53 -13.93
C LEU A 43 -0.80 9.82 -13.58
N LEU A 44 0.03 8.79 -13.53
CA LEU A 44 1.47 8.88 -13.29
C LEU A 44 2.31 8.76 -14.60
N GLY A 45 1.67 8.92 -15.76
CA GLY A 45 2.31 8.69 -17.06
C GLY A 45 2.37 7.22 -17.45
N ALA A 46 3.13 6.89 -18.50
CA ALA A 46 3.23 5.53 -19.02
C ALA A 46 3.96 4.57 -18.05
N GLN A 47 4.77 5.11 -17.17
CA GLN A 47 5.56 4.35 -16.19
C GLN A 47 5.80 5.20 -14.96
N PHE A 48 5.94 4.54 -13.80
CA PHE A 48 6.40 5.18 -12.56
C PHE A 48 7.33 4.27 -11.79
N GLU A 49 8.10 4.87 -10.90
CA GLU A 49 8.97 4.21 -9.93
C GLU A 49 8.34 4.31 -8.54
N LEU A 50 8.29 3.18 -7.84
CA LEU A 50 7.83 3.07 -6.46
C LEU A 50 9.03 2.74 -5.58
N ASN A 51 9.32 3.61 -4.63
CA ASN A 51 10.33 3.41 -3.61
C ASN A 51 9.63 3.16 -2.27
N LEU A 52 9.58 1.90 -1.82
CA LEU A 52 9.03 1.53 -0.52
C LEU A 52 10.13 1.56 0.54
N TYR A 53 9.84 2.20 1.66
CA TYR A 53 10.72 2.27 2.81
C TYR A 53 10.53 1.07 3.71
N GLN A 54 11.63 0.45 4.10
CA GLN A 54 11.64 -0.70 5.00
C GLN A 54 12.55 -0.40 6.19
N ASP A 55 12.25 -1.08 7.31
CA ASP A 55 13.05 -1.01 8.52
C ASP A 55 13.35 0.43 8.94
N PHE A 56 12.59 0.92 9.91
CA PHE A 56 12.76 2.28 10.42
C PHE A 56 13.53 2.24 11.73
N ILE A 57 14.58 3.10 11.85
CA ILE A 57 15.21 3.44 13.12
C ILE A 57 15.00 4.92 13.35
N GLU A 58 14.44 5.30 14.49
CA GLU A 58 14.15 6.68 14.88
C GLU A 58 13.38 7.46 13.80
N GLY A 59 12.45 6.79 13.09
CA GLY A 59 11.64 7.40 12.03
C GLY A 59 12.36 7.58 10.69
N LYS A 60 13.62 7.15 10.54
CA LYS A 60 14.36 7.16 9.27
C LYS A 60 14.36 5.79 8.63
N PRO A 61 14.06 5.67 7.32
CA PRO A 61 14.13 4.39 6.63
C PRO A 61 15.58 3.91 6.54
N LEU A 62 15.81 2.64 6.88
CA LEU A 62 17.13 1.98 6.76
C LEU A 62 17.36 1.41 5.37
N SER A 63 16.29 0.97 4.71
CA SER A 63 16.40 0.40 3.37
C SER A 63 15.24 0.88 2.50
N VAL A 64 15.49 0.87 1.18
CA VAL A 64 14.52 1.26 0.17
C VAL A 64 14.43 0.13 -0.86
N LYS A 65 13.22 -0.36 -1.09
CA LYS A 65 12.94 -1.27 -2.21
C LYS A 65 12.36 -0.47 -3.38
N THR A 66 13.05 -0.50 -4.50
CA THR A 66 12.63 0.16 -5.73
C THR A 66 11.97 -0.84 -6.66
N SER A 67 10.81 -0.48 -7.18
CA SER A 67 10.05 -1.24 -8.16
C SER A 67 9.54 -0.33 -9.27
N VAL A 68 9.49 -0.83 -10.49
CA VAL A 68 9.03 -0.10 -11.67
C VAL A 68 7.73 -0.70 -12.15
N PHE A 69 6.75 0.16 -12.42
CA PHE A 69 5.43 -0.21 -12.91
C PHE A 69 5.12 0.51 -14.21
N ARG A 70 4.45 -0.18 -15.14
CA ARG A 70 4.06 0.34 -16.46
C ARG A 70 2.57 0.22 -16.69
N TRP A 71 1.98 1.25 -17.27
CA TRP A 71 0.58 1.27 -17.71
C TRP A 71 0.35 0.33 -18.88
N ASN A 72 -0.66 -0.52 -18.78
CA ASN A 72 -1.03 -1.50 -19.80
C ASN A 72 -2.36 -1.20 -20.52
N GLY A 73 -2.95 -0.04 -20.26
CA GLY A 73 -4.26 0.36 -20.78
C GLY A 73 -5.37 0.41 -19.73
N THR A 74 -5.24 -0.34 -18.64
CA THR A 74 -6.26 -0.41 -17.56
C THR A 74 -5.68 -0.24 -16.15
N HIS A 75 -4.44 -0.67 -15.94
CA HIS A 75 -3.77 -0.61 -14.65
C HIS A 75 -2.24 -0.55 -14.84
N TYR A 76 -1.52 -0.34 -13.75
CA TYR A 76 -0.06 -0.43 -13.75
C TYR A 76 0.39 -1.81 -13.31
N SER A 77 1.14 -2.49 -14.17
CA SER A 77 1.72 -3.80 -13.90
C SER A 77 3.19 -3.68 -13.55
N PHE A 78 3.67 -4.57 -12.70
CA PHE A 78 5.08 -4.69 -12.34
C PHE A 78 5.95 -5.02 -13.57
N VAL A 79 7.10 -4.34 -13.70
CA VAL A 79 8.06 -4.54 -14.79
C VAL A 79 9.39 -5.05 -14.27
N SER A 80 9.95 -4.40 -13.25
CA SER A 80 11.27 -4.73 -12.72
C SER A 80 11.48 -4.19 -11.31
N GLY A 81 12.49 -4.71 -10.64
CA GLY A 81 12.86 -4.32 -9.28
C GLY A 81 12.53 -5.41 -8.27
N ASN A 82 12.38 -5.00 -7.02
CA ASN A 82 12.02 -5.90 -5.93
C ASN A 82 10.50 -6.00 -5.83
N SER A 83 9.92 -7.10 -6.31
CA SER A 83 8.48 -7.36 -6.15
C SER A 83 8.14 -7.42 -4.66
N SER A 84 7.13 -6.68 -4.27
CA SER A 84 6.53 -6.70 -2.93
C SER A 84 5.31 -7.63 -2.86
N GLY A 85 5.00 -8.32 -3.96
CA GLY A 85 3.88 -9.27 -4.05
C GLY A 85 2.61 -8.67 -4.66
N GLU A 86 2.56 -7.37 -4.91
CA GLU A 86 1.43 -6.73 -5.59
C GLU A 86 1.37 -7.19 -7.04
N LYS A 87 0.16 -7.53 -7.49
CA LYS A 87 -0.09 -7.92 -8.88
C LYS A 87 -0.14 -6.71 -9.80
N TYR A 88 -0.87 -5.68 -9.37
CA TYR A 88 -1.03 -4.43 -10.13
C TYR A 88 -1.55 -3.30 -9.25
N PHE A 89 -1.47 -2.08 -9.75
CA PHE A 89 -2.04 -0.89 -9.15
C PHE A 89 -3.07 -0.24 -10.08
N VAL A 90 -4.20 0.14 -9.50
CA VAL A 90 -5.17 1.06 -10.11
C VAL A 90 -5.09 2.38 -9.38
N ILE A 91 -5.06 3.50 -10.12
CA ILE A 91 -4.84 4.82 -9.55
C ILE A 91 -5.90 5.76 -10.06
N ASP A 92 -6.61 6.40 -9.13
CA ASP A 92 -7.59 7.43 -9.41
C ASP A 92 -7.20 8.76 -8.76
N SER A 93 -7.69 9.87 -9.31
CA SER A 93 -7.57 11.18 -8.67
C SER A 93 -8.44 11.25 -7.41
N PHE A 94 -7.90 11.87 -6.35
CA PHE A 94 -8.60 12.10 -5.11
C PHE A 94 -8.44 13.57 -4.68
N GLY A 95 -9.53 14.33 -4.73
CA GLY A 95 -9.43 15.78 -4.54
C GLY A 95 -8.59 16.46 -5.62
N SER A 96 -7.93 17.57 -5.29
CA SER A 96 -7.15 18.37 -6.24
C SER A 96 -5.68 17.95 -6.38
N ASN A 97 -5.10 17.33 -5.34
CA ASN A 97 -3.66 17.09 -5.27
C ASN A 97 -3.27 15.68 -4.85
N ASP A 98 -4.23 14.86 -4.45
CA ASP A 98 -3.96 13.51 -3.97
C ASP A 98 -4.40 12.47 -5.01
N LEU A 99 -3.83 11.28 -4.91
CA LEU A 99 -4.23 10.10 -5.66
C LEU A 99 -4.66 9.02 -4.70
N LEU A 100 -5.71 8.30 -5.05
CA LEU A 100 -6.12 7.08 -4.38
C LEU A 100 -5.56 5.90 -5.16
N ILE A 101 -4.84 5.03 -4.48
CA ILE A 101 -4.19 3.86 -5.05
C ILE A 101 -4.90 2.62 -4.52
N GLU A 102 -5.30 1.75 -5.42
CA GLU A 102 -5.72 0.38 -5.13
C GLU A 102 -4.59 -0.56 -5.53
N ALA A 103 -4.02 -1.24 -4.55
CA ALA A 103 -3.02 -2.27 -4.75
C ALA A 103 -3.70 -3.64 -4.62
N THR A 104 -3.66 -4.44 -5.69
CA THR A 104 -4.20 -5.80 -5.67
C THR A 104 -3.12 -6.77 -5.25
N TYR A 105 -3.40 -7.49 -4.17
CA TYR A 105 -2.55 -8.53 -3.62
C TYR A 105 -3.38 -9.81 -3.41
N GLU A 106 -2.94 -10.93 -3.99
CA GLU A 106 -3.70 -12.19 -3.97
C GLU A 106 -5.17 -11.98 -4.38
N ASP A 107 -6.10 -12.08 -3.44
CA ASP A 107 -7.54 -11.92 -3.67
C ASP A 107 -8.12 -10.68 -2.97
N ASP A 108 -7.26 -9.82 -2.43
CA ASP A 108 -7.65 -8.62 -1.72
C ASP A 108 -7.13 -7.36 -2.42
N ASN A 109 -7.89 -6.28 -2.30
CA ASN A 109 -7.47 -4.96 -2.74
C ASN A 109 -7.27 -4.08 -1.51
N VAL A 110 -6.10 -3.47 -1.40
CA VAL A 110 -5.68 -2.58 -0.30
C VAL A 110 -5.61 -1.16 -0.84
N TYR A 111 -6.02 -0.18 -0.03
CA TYR A 111 -6.07 1.21 -0.43
C TYR A 111 -5.01 2.04 0.26
N LEU A 112 -4.38 2.91 -0.52
CA LEU A 112 -3.33 3.83 -0.09
C LEU A 112 -3.66 5.23 -0.60
N LEU A 113 -3.33 6.25 0.17
CA LEU A 113 -3.39 7.64 -0.25
C LEU A 113 -2.01 8.10 -0.70
N ALA A 114 -1.90 8.64 -1.90
CA ALA A 114 -0.66 9.25 -2.38
C ALA A 114 -0.83 10.77 -2.45
N ARG A 115 -0.14 11.47 -1.55
CA ARG A 115 -0.19 12.93 -1.44
C ARG A 115 0.89 13.58 -2.28
N LYS A 116 0.49 14.48 -3.18
CA LYS A 116 1.41 15.19 -4.07
C LYS A 116 2.44 15.98 -3.28
N GLN A 117 3.69 15.86 -3.72
CA GLN A 117 4.83 16.65 -3.31
C GLN A 117 5.31 17.53 -4.47
N ALA A 118 6.46 18.18 -4.32
CA ALA A 118 7.08 18.91 -5.42
C ALA A 118 7.54 17.96 -6.55
N LYS A 119 7.61 18.50 -7.79
CA LYS A 119 8.25 17.85 -8.94
C LYS A 119 7.71 16.46 -9.33
N GLY A 120 6.39 16.25 -9.24
CA GLY A 120 5.79 14.98 -9.71
C GLY A 120 6.05 13.78 -8.82
N THR A 121 6.47 13.99 -7.59
CA THR A 121 6.58 12.96 -6.57
C THR A 121 5.34 12.93 -5.69
N TYR A 122 5.05 11.76 -5.12
CA TYR A 122 3.93 11.53 -4.21
C TYR A 122 4.40 10.73 -3.00
N ARG A 123 4.06 11.20 -1.82
CA ARG A 123 4.23 10.41 -0.58
C ARG A 123 3.11 9.41 -0.46
N ILE A 124 3.43 8.15 -0.18
CA ILE A 124 2.44 7.11 0.09
C ILE A 124 2.14 7.09 1.58
N LEU A 125 0.86 7.15 1.89
CA LEU A 125 0.31 7.11 3.23
C LEU A 125 -0.60 5.89 3.33
N PRO A 126 -0.37 4.98 4.28
CA PRO A 126 -1.33 3.91 4.54
C PRO A 126 -2.64 4.53 5.04
N ILE A 127 -3.76 3.91 4.72
CA ILE A 127 -5.06 4.28 5.25
C ILE A 127 -5.46 3.21 6.26
N ASP A 128 -5.59 3.62 7.52
CA ASP A 128 -5.91 2.74 8.63
C ASP A 128 -7.35 3.00 9.14
N GLN A 129 -8.02 1.96 9.63
CA GLN A 129 -9.36 2.09 10.20
C GLN A 129 -9.38 3.00 11.46
N ASN A 130 -8.25 3.19 12.13
CA ASN A 130 -8.11 4.08 13.27
C ASN A 130 -7.96 5.56 12.86
N ASP A 131 -7.82 5.84 11.54
CA ASP A 131 -7.76 7.20 11.01
C ASP A 131 -9.11 7.90 10.98
N VAL A 132 -10.19 7.16 11.20
CA VAL A 132 -11.55 7.69 11.23
C VAL A 132 -12.20 7.51 12.58
N ASP A 133 -13.24 8.29 12.86
CA ASP A 133 -14.06 8.09 14.05
C ASP A 133 -14.92 6.82 13.92
N GLU A 134 -15.43 6.35 15.06
CA GLU A 134 -16.23 5.14 15.11
C GLU A 134 -17.53 5.22 14.28
N ALA A 135 -18.16 6.39 14.24
CA ALA A 135 -19.38 6.60 13.47
C ALA A 135 -19.11 6.45 11.96
N THR A 136 -17.99 6.97 11.47
CA THR A 136 -17.55 6.78 10.08
C THR A 136 -17.21 5.33 9.81
N ARG A 137 -16.47 4.66 10.71
CA ARG A 137 -16.13 3.25 10.60
C ARG A 137 -17.38 2.37 10.50
N ILE A 138 -18.38 2.58 11.36
CA ILE A 138 -19.64 1.83 11.32
C ILE A 138 -20.41 2.03 10.02
N ARG A 139 -20.38 3.22 9.44
CA ARG A 139 -21.08 3.53 8.19
C ARG A 139 -20.38 2.98 6.95
N THR A 140 -19.08 2.81 6.99
CA THR A 140 -18.25 2.49 5.81
C THR A 140 -17.71 1.08 5.80
N CYS A 141 -17.41 0.50 6.97
CA CYS A 141 -16.87 -0.86 7.08
C CYS A 141 -18.00 -1.86 7.30
N VAL A 142 -18.02 -2.93 6.51
CA VAL A 142 -19.03 -4.00 6.66
C VAL A 142 -18.64 -5.07 7.67
N THR A 143 -17.38 -5.10 8.12
CA THR A 143 -16.95 -6.04 9.15
C THR A 143 -16.82 -5.33 10.49
N ARG A 144 -17.17 -6.05 11.56
CA ARG A 144 -16.89 -5.62 12.93
C ARG A 144 -15.54 -6.12 13.44
N ASN A 145 -14.66 -6.55 12.53
CA ASN A 145 -13.32 -6.96 12.90
C ASN A 145 -12.51 -5.72 13.36
N PRO A 146 -11.95 -5.71 14.59
CA PRO A 146 -11.20 -4.57 15.09
C PRO A 146 -9.87 -4.33 14.35
N ILE A 147 -9.46 -5.26 13.48
CA ILE A 147 -8.17 -5.21 12.78
C ILE A 147 -8.34 -4.81 11.32
N ILE A 148 -9.46 -5.13 10.67
CA ILE A 148 -9.64 -4.93 9.21
C ILE A 148 -10.98 -4.26 8.93
N CYS A 149 -10.93 -3.18 8.16
CA CYS A 149 -12.11 -2.52 7.58
C CYS A 149 -12.35 -3.03 6.16
N ILE A 150 -13.39 -3.81 5.95
CA ILE A 150 -13.80 -4.22 4.59
C ILE A 150 -14.84 -3.25 4.06
N ILE A 151 -14.55 -2.69 2.89
CA ILE A 151 -15.40 -1.76 2.14
C ILE A 151 -15.94 -2.48 0.90
N GLN A 152 -17.20 -2.24 0.55
CA GLN A 152 -17.85 -2.92 -0.57
C GLN A 152 -18.17 -2.01 -1.76
N THR A 153 -18.22 -0.70 -1.53
CA THR A 153 -18.61 0.25 -2.57
C THR A 153 -17.63 1.42 -2.67
N ARG A 154 -17.51 1.99 -3.86
CA ARG A 154 -16.72 3.21 -4.09
C ARG A 154 -17.16 4.37 -3.19
N GLN A 155 -18.45 4.54 -2.97
CA GLN A 155 -18.98 5.60 -2.12
C GLN A 155 -18.53 5.46 -0.65
N GLN A 156 -18.53 4.22 -0.13
CA GLN A 156 -17.99 3.94 1.21
C GLN A 156 -16.49 4.27 1.28
N LEU A 157 -15.73 3.86 0.25
CA LEU A 157 -14.30 4.15 0.16
C LEU A 157 -14.04 5.66 0.14
N ASP A 158 -14.72 6.41 -0.70
CA ASP A 158 -14.56 7.87 -0.78
C ASP A 158 -14.92 8.56 0.54
N THR A 159 -15.97 8.11 1.22
CA THR A 159 -16.37 8.63 2.53
C THR A 159 -15.29 8.36 3.58
N PHE A 160 -14.78 7.13 3.61
CA PHE A 160 -13.73 6.72 4.53
C PHE A 160 -12.44 7.51 4.32
N VAL A 161 -11.96 7.56 3.06
CA VAL A 161 -10.69 8.22 2.72
C VAL A 161 -10.76 9.73 2.98
N ARG A 162 -11.90 10.39 2.74
CA ARG A 162 -12.07 11.81 3.08
C ARG A 162 -11.94 12.06 4.56
N ALA A 163 -12.55 11.22 5.39
CA ALA A 163 -12.44 11.33 6.84
C ALA A 163 -11.01 11.06 7.34
N ALA A 164 -10.36 10.02 6.81
CA ALA A 164 -8.97 9.70 7.14
C ALA A 164 -8.02 10.82 6.71
N ALA A 165 -8.15 11.33 5.48
CA ALA A 165 -7.30 12.40 4.94
C ALA A 165 -7.41 13.73 5.72
N ALA A 166 -8.54 13.97 6.38
CA ALA A 166 -8.74 15.15 7.23
C ALA A 166 -7.92 15.09 8.53
N LYS A 167 -7.57 13.90 9.02
CA LYS A 167 -6.69 13.70 10.18
C LYS A 167 -5.21 13.82 9.78
N THR A 168 -4.76 14.96 9.33
CA THR A 168 -3.45 15.18 8.70
C THR A 168 -2.23 15.17 9.62
N GLY A 169 -2.33 14.73 10.86
CA GLY A 169 -1.21 14.71 11.81
C GLY A 169 -0.70 13.30 12.09
N GLY A 170 0.53 12.98 11.67
CA GLY A 170 1.24 11.81 12.17
C GLY A 170 1.38 10.61 11.24
N TYR A 171 0.98 10.70 9.97
CA TYR A 171 1.19 9.59 9.03
C TYR A 171 2.67 9.32 8.77
N ILE A 172 3.07 8.08 9.02
CA ILE A 172 4.38 7.58 8.59
C ILE A 172 4.36 7.45 7.06
N THR A 173 5.32 8.07 6.40
CA THR A 173 5.50 7.86 4.95
C THR A 173 6.09 6.48 4.72
N VAL A 174 5.33 5.59 4.09
CA VAL A 174 5.78 4.23 3.78
C VAL A 174 6.46 4.11 2.43
N GLY A 175 6.44 5.17 1.63
CA GLY A 175 7.11 5.18 0.34
C GLY A 175 6.92 6.47 -0.45
N VAL A 176 7.58 6.54 -1.59
CA VAL A 176 7.49 7.63 -2.56
C VAL A 176 7.28 7.07 -3.95
N ILE A 177 6.34 7.65 -4.67
CA ILE A 177 6.17 7.43 -6.11
C ILE A 177 6.83 8.58 -6.85
N SER A 178 7.65 8.25 -7.84
CA SER A 178 8.21 9.18 -8.81
C SER A 178 7.64 8.86 -10.19
N ALA A 179 6.88 9.79 -10.77
CA ALA A 179 6.49 9.69 -12.16
C ALA A 179 7.76 9.73 -13.03
N ALA A 180 7.87 8.84 -14.00
CA ALA A 180 9.00 8.87 -14.94
C ALA A 180 9.03 10.24 -15.63
N ALA A 181 10.20 10.84 -15.71
CA ALA A 181 10.39 12.06 -16.49
C ALA A 181 9.96 11.78 -17.94
N ARG A 182 9.10 12.64 -18.48
CA ARG A 182 8.68 12.58 -19.90
C ARG A 182 9.82 12.94 -20.81
#